data_c11faabeb17e3a7a8e7c30316d05432f
#
_entry.id   c11faabeb17e3a7a8e7c30316d05432f
#
_cell.length_a   1.000
_cell.length_b   1.000
_cell.length_c   1.000
_cell.angle_alpha   90.00
_cell.angle_beta   90.00
_cell.angle_gamma   90.00
#
_symmetry.space_group_name_H-M   'P 1'
#
loop_
_entity.id
_entity.type
_entity.pdbx_description
1 polymer ?
#
loop_
_entity_poly.entity_id
_entity_poly.type
_entity_poly.pdbx_seq_one_letter_code
_entity_poly.pdbx_strand_id
1 'polypeptide(L)'
;GREEWEIVAITDSLTEKTNGSFFVILVYSFEEWCEVSTDCIVVCANGYEEEISKVINKLSGENKKYYTPYDSSLYTEVLCANRINMMLKENDLFKIFKLHEHNNSVKWLHYFDIYDKWFSKYRNTDVIVCEIGVNEGGSVQIWKDYFGKDATVIGIDILEECKKYDEEQIHIEIGSQADINFLNYIKSKYPRIDILIDDGSHINEHQILTFENMFSHISNGGVYLCEDLHTSYWGNYGGGYKKEQTMMEYVKNFIDIQNANYFDSSNLSCNYNDMNMCYGLHFYDSMVLIEKNVVLYPTMIESK
;
A
#
# COMPACT_ATOMS: atom_id res chain seq x y z
N GLY A 1 18.87 6.96 23.94
CA GLY A 1 18.75 5.52 24.11
C GLY A 1 17.29 5.18 23.91
N ARG A 2 16.98 4.24 23.04
CA ARG A 2 15.62 3.68 22.92
C ARG A 2 15.43 2.81 24.15
N GLU A 3 14.42 3.12 24.96
CA GLU A 3 13.96 2.20 26.00
C GLU A 3 13.31 1.01 25.31
N GLU A 4 13.78 -0.20 25.57
CA GLU A 4 13.12 -1.42 25.14
C GLU A 4 11.90 -1.62 26.04
N TRP A 5 10.71 -1.67 25.42
CA TRP A 5 9.45 -1.91 26.10
C TRP A 5 9.14 -3.40 26.09
N GLU A 6 8.94 -3.98 27.26
CA GLU A 6 8.45 -5.34 27.42
C GLU A 6 6.97 -5.28 27.83
N ILE A 7 6.08 -5.90 27.04
CA ILE A 7 4.68 -6.05 27.44
C ILE A 7 4.59 -7.23 28.41
N VAL A 8 4.36 -6.93 29.67
CA VAL A 8 4.33 -7.95 30.73
C VAL A 8 2.96 -8.58 30.86
N ALA A 9 1.87 -7.83 30.68
CA ALA A 9 0.51 -8.34 30.84
C ALA A 9 -0.51 -7.47 30.08
N ILE A 10 -1.61 -8.10 29.67
CA ILE A 10 -2.85 -7.44 29.26
C ILE A 10 -3.93 -7.83 30.25
N THR A 11 -4.71 -6.86 30.70
CA THR A 11 -5.87 -7.11 31.57
C THR A 11 -7.15 -6.68 30.88
N ASP A 12 -8.24 -7.44 31.13
CA ASP A 12 -9.60 -7.14 30.69
C ASP A 12 -10.51 -7.04 31.90
N SER A 13 -11.40 -6.06 31.93
CA SER A 13 -12.38 -5.88 33.02
C SER A 13 -13.53 -6.91 32.98
N LEU A 14 -13.62 -7.74 31.95
CA LEU A 14 -14.60 -8.82 31.85
C LEU A 14 -14.12 -10.05 32.61
N THR A 15 -14.77 -10.39 33.70
CA THR A 15 -14.45 -11.43 34.67
C THR A 15 -14.39 -12.86 34.15
N GLU A 16 -14.70 -13.12 32.88
CA GLU A 16 -14.74 -14.48 32.30
C GLU A 16 -13.44 -14.91 31.60
N LYS A 17 -12.42 -14.03 31.53
CA LYS A 17 -11.14 -14.32 30.83
C LYS A 17 -9.98 -14.25 31.81
N THR A 18 -9.89 -15.22 32.70
CA THR A 18 -8.75 -15.33 33.61
C THR A 18 -7.71 -16.30 33.08
N ASN A 19 -6.43 -15.89 33.12
CA ASN A 19 -5.26 -16.74 32.89
C ASN A 19 -5.19 -17.49 31.55
N GLY A 20 -5.39 -16.80 30.43
CA GLY A 20 -5.10 -17.33 29.09
C GLY A 20 -3.79 -16.79 28.53
N SER A 21 -2.97 -17.64 27.93
CA SER A 21 -1.84 -17.19 27.12
C SER A 21 -2.33 -16.85 25.73
N PHE A 22 -2.21 -15.59 25.32
CA PHE A 22 -2.47 -15.18 23.95
C PHE A 22 -1.21 -14.48 23.42
N PHE A 23 -0.59 -15.02 22.37
CA PHE A 23 0.65 -14.51 21.77
C PHE A 23 1.80 -14.21 22.78
N VAL A 24 2.08 -15.14 23.72
CA VAL A 24 3.11 -14.94 24.75
C VAL A 24 2.76 -13.86 25.81
N ILE A 25 1.55 -13.32 25.80
CA ILE A 25 1.09 -12.33 26.76
C ILE A 25 0.17 -13.03 27.75
N LEU A 26 0.45 -12.91 29.05
CA LEU A 26 -0.43 -13.38 30.11
C LEU A 26 -1.59 -12.41 30.28
N VAL A 27 -2.83 -12.94 30.25
CA VAL A 27 -4.03 -12.16 30.51
C VAL A 27 -4.46 -12.42 31.95
N TYR A 28 -4.56 -11.37 32.73
CA TYR A 28 -4.98 -11.42 34.15
C TYR A 28 -6.35 -10.78 34.31
N SER A 29 -7.09 -11.16 35.39
CA SER A 29 -8.20 -10.34 35.86
C SER A 29 -7.67 -9.00 36.36
N PHE A 30 -8.54 -7.99 36.42
CA PHE A 30 -8.12 -6.64 36.85
C PHE A 30 -7.53 -6.62 38.26
N GLU A 31 -8.07 -7.46 39.18
CA GLU A 31 -7.57 -7.60 40.55
C GLU A 31 -6.19 -8.28 40.60
N GLU A 32 -5.98 -9.35 39.83
CA GLU A 32 -4.70 -10.06 39.77
C GLU A 32 -3.60 -9.18 39.16
N TRP A 33 -3.97 -8.37 38.16
CA TRP A 33 -3.04 -7.47 37.49
C TRP A 33 -2.48 -6.37 38.43
N CYS A 34 -3.27 -5.88 39.37
CA CYS A 34 -2.80 -4.86 40.34
C CYS A 34 -1.59 -5.30 41.16
N GLU A 35 -1.32 -6.62 41.26
CA GLU A 35 -0.17 -7.21 41.94
C GLU A 35 1.07 -7.32 41.05
N VAL A 36 0.94 -7.14 39.70
CA VAL A 36 2.06 -7.23 38.78
C VAL A 36 2.94 -5.98 38.88
N SER A 37 4.23 -6.19 39.06
CA SER A 37 5.21 -5.10 39.02
C SER A 37 5.38 -4.60 37.60
N THR A 38 5.08 -3.34 37.34
CA THR A 38 5.21 -2.70 36.03
C THR A 38 5.62 -1.25 36.19
N ASP A 39 6.42 -0.76 35.24
CA ASP A 39 6.90 0.64 35.23
C ASP A 39 5.82 1.61 34.74
N CYS A 40 4.92 1.14 33.87
CA CYS A 40 3.80 1.95 33.39
C CYS A 40 2.59 1.08 32.99
N ILE A 41 1.47 1.73 32.82
CA ILE A 41 0.19 1.14 32.44
C ILE A 41 -0.26 1.80 31.13
N VAL A 42 -0.72 1.00 30.19
CA VAL A 42 -1.29 1.49 28.94
C VAL A 42 -2.79 1.18 28.94
N VAL A 43 -3.62 2.22 28.91
CA VAL A 43 -5.09 2.11 28.89
C VAL A 43 -5.57 2.10 27.45
N CYS A 44 -6.08 0.95 26.98
CA CYS A 44 -6.48 0.73 25.59
C CYS A 44 -8.01 0.64 25.38
N ALA A 45 -8.80 1.30 26.22
CA ALA A 45 -10.26 1.26 26.13
C ALA A 45 -10.81 2.60 25.58
N ASN A 46 -11.11 2.63 24.30
CA ASN A 46 -11.58 3.83 23.62
C ASN A 46 -12.89 4.36 24.23
N GLY A 47 -12.86 5.62 24.71
CA GLY A 47 -14.00 6.32 25.30
C GLY A 47 -14.23 6.04 26.79
N TYR A 48 -13.38 5.21 27.42
CA TYR A 48 -13.44 4.88 28.86
C TYR A 48 -12.13 5.20 29.60
N GLU A 49 -11.19 5.87 28.94
CA GLU A 49 -9.83 6.12 29.44
C GLU A 49 -9.85 6.87 30.78
N GLU A 50 -10.76 7.83 30.91
CA GLU A 50 -10.84 8.67 32.11
C GLU A 50 -11.38 7.90 33.33
N GLU A 51 -12.40 7.05 33.14
CA GLU A 51 -12.94 6.18 34.17
C GLU A 51 -11.92 5.14 34.61
N ILE A 52 -11.28 4.47 33.65
CA ILE A 52 -10.25 3.45 33.93
C ILE A 52 -9.05 4.07 34.63
N SER A 53 -8.59 5.24 34.20
CA SER A 53 -7.49 5.96 34.83
C SER A 53 -7.81 6.32 36.30
N LYS A 54 -9.05 6.70 36.62
CA LYS A 54 -9.50 6.94 38.00
C LYS A 54 -9.44 5.66 38.82
N VAL A 55 -9.84 4.52 38.27
CA VAL A 55 -9.77 3.21 38.95
C VAL A 55 -8.32 2.79 39.18
N ILE A 56 -7.46 2.93 38.19
CA ILE A 56 -6.03 2.61 38.29
C ILE A 56 -5.36 3.43 39.38
N ASN A 57 -5.60 4.75 39.41
CA ASN A 57 -5.05 5.64 40.45
C ASN A 57 -5.51 5.27 41.84
N LYS A 58 -6.76 4.80 41.98
CA LYS A 58 -7.32 4.37 43.24
C LYS A 58 -6.70 3.07 43.78
N LEU A 59 -6.39 2.13 42.89
CA LEU A 59 -5.92 0.79 43.22
C LEU A 59 -4.40 0.68 43.32
N SER A 60 -3.66 1.39 42.47
CA SER A 60 -2.20 1.24 42.35
C SER A 60 -1.40 2.31 43.14
N GLY A 61 -2.08 3.30 43.75
CA GLY A 61 -1.43 4.45 44.40
C GLY A 61 -0.91 5.49 43.37
N GLU A 62 -0.64 6.71 43.88
CA GLU A 62 -0.42 7.91 43.03
C GLU A 62 0.88 7.91 42.18
N ASN A 63 1.68 6.84 42.17
CA ASN A 63 3.02 6.83 41.55
C ASN A 63 3.19 6.02 40.29
N LYS A 64 2.16 5.37 39.74
CA LYS A 64 2.27 4.64 38.47
C LYS A 64 1.94 5.55 37.28
N LYS A 65 2.86 5.62 36.32
CA LYS A 65 2.62 6.31 35.06
C LYS A 65 1.62 5.49 34.24
N TYR A 66 0.60 6.13 33.70
CA TYR A 66 -0.30 5.52 32.72
C TYR A 66 -0.33 6.35 31.46
N TYR A 67 -0.63 5.68 30.35
CA TYR A 67 -0.74 6.29 29.04
C TYR A 67 -2.09 5.91 28.42
N THR A 68 -2.76 6.89 27.83
CA THR A 68 -3.98 6.69 27.06
C THR A 68 -3.61 6.64 25.58
N PRO A 69 -3.59 5.45 24.92
CA PRO A 69 -3.02 5.31 23.59
C PRO A 69 -3.73 6.13 22.52
N TYR A 70 -5.03 6.35 22.69
CA TYR A 70 -5.86 7.00 21.66
C TYR A 70 -5.55 8.48 21.46
N ASP A 71 -4.94 9.14 22.45
CA ASP A 71 -4.53 10.55 22.39
C ASP A 71 -3.00 10.73 22.32
N SER A 72 -2.22 9.65 22.25
CA SER A 72 -0.77 9.76 22.39
C SER A 72 -0.03 9.33 21.12
N SER A 73 1.00 10.10 20.75
CA SER A 73 2.01 9.70 19.77
C SER A 73 2.63 8.33 20.12
N LEU A 74 2.68 7.97 21.39
CA LEU A 74 3.22 6.70 21.89
C LEU A 74 2.44 5.48 21.36
N TYR A 75 1.11 5.53 21.28
CA TYR A 75 0.30 4.43 20.73
C TYR A 75 0.63 4.18 19.27
N THR A 76 0.73 5.25 18.49
CA THR A 76 1.13 5.17 17.09
C THR A 76 2.53 4.61 16.95
N GLU A 77 3.48 5.05 17.79
CA GLU A 77 4.85 4.55 17.80
C GLU A 77 4.93 3.06 18.15
N VAL A 78 4.20 2.60 19.18
CA VAL A 78 4.16 1.18 19.57
C VAL A 78 3.53 0.31 18.50
N LEU A 79 2.40 0.74 17.91
CA LEU A 79 1.76 0.00 16.81
C LEU A 79 2.67 -0.06 15.59
N CYS A 80 3.31 1.04 15.22
CA CYS A 80 4.25 1.09 14.12
C CYS A 80 5.46 0.17 14.38
N ALA A 81 6.02 0.19 15.59
CA ALA A 81 7.14 -0.67 15.95
C ALA A 81 6.76 -2.16 15.89
N ASN A 82 5.60 -2.54 16.42
CA ASN A 82 5.10 -3.90 16.35
C ASN A 82 4.85 -4.32 14.90
N ARG A 83 4.24 -3.45 14.08
CA ARG A 83 4.00 -3.71 12.67
C ARG A 83 5.31 -3.89 11.91
N ILE A 84 6.30 -3.01 12.12
CA ILE A 84 7.63 -3.12 11.56
C ILE A 84 8.28 -4.46 11.91
N ASN A 85 8.21 -4.87 13.18
CA ASN A 85 8.77 -6.14 13.63
C ASN A 85 8.09 -7.37 12.99
N MET A 86 6.78 -7.32 12.78
CA MET A 86 6.05 -8.37 12.04
C MET A 86 6.47 -8.39 10.58
N MET A 87 6.50 -7.25 9.92
CA MET A 87 6.87 -7.14 8.51
C MET A 87 8.31 -7.58 8.26
N LEU A 88 9.25 -7.29 9.18
CA LEU A 88 10.62 -7.81 9.11
C LEU A 88 10.71 -9.33 9.15
N LYS A 89 9.68 -10.02 9.63
CA LYS A 89 9.62 -11.50 9.64
C LYS A 89 8.92 -12.08 8.43
N GLU A 90 7.87 -11.43 7.96
CA GLU A 90 6.88 -12.01 7.05
C GLU A 90 6.91 -11.40 5.64
N ASN A 91 7.35 -10.14 5.49
CA ASN A 91 7.34 -9.42 4.22
C ASN A 91 8.76 -9.29 3.65
N ASP A 92 9.04 -10.02 2.57
CA ASP A 92 10.38 -10.02 1.98
C ASP A 92 10.75 -8.71 1.31
N LEU A 93 9.80 -8.00 0.71
CA LEU A 93 10.05 -6.67 0.14
C LEU A 93 10.46 -5.67 1.22
N PHE A 94 9.76 -5.71 2.36
CA PHE A 94 10.10 -4.84 3.48
C PHE A 94 11.48 -5.14 4.08
N LYS A 95 11.87 -6.43 4.13
CA LYS A 95 13.24 -6.81 4.51
C LYS A 95 14.28 -6.21 3.58
N ILE A 96 14.07 -6.34 2.26
CA ILE A 96 14.96 -5.78 1.24
C ILE A 96 15.03 -4.26 1.41
N PHE A 97 13.90 -3.58 1.53
CA PHE A 97 13.84 -2.12 1.76
C PHE A 97 14.62 -1.69 3.01
N LYS A 98 14.48 -2.43 4.11
CA LYS A 98 15.17 -2.09 5.37
C LYS A 98 16.68 -2.35 5.34
N LEU A 99 17.13 -3.28 4.50
CA LEU A 99 18.55 -3.64 4.32
C LEU A 99 19.20 -2.89 3.15
N HIS A 100 18.41 -2.13 2.38
CA HIS A 100 18.90 -1.36 1.25
C HIS A 100 19.81 -0.21 1.75
N GLU A 101 21.06 -0.18 1.29
CA GLU A 101 22.10 0.76 1.76
C GLU A 101 22.59 1.73 0.68
N HIS A 102 22.01 1.67 -0.54
CA HIS A 102 22.49 2.46 -1.67
C HIS A 102 21.74 3.79 -1.81
N ASN A 103 20.75 3.82 -2.68
CA ASN A 103 19.99 5.03 -2.97
C ASN A 103 18.78 5.16 -2.06
N ASN A 104 18.41 6.40 -1.73
CA ASN A 104 17.27 6.64 -0.86
C ASN A 104 15.94 6.27 -1.53
N SER A 105 15.03 5.70 -0.76
CA SER A 105 13.64 5.46 -1.13
C SER A 105 12.74 5.72 0.07
N VAL A 106 11.61 6.37 -0.17
CA VAL A 106 10.62 6.67 0.86
C VAL A 106 9.29 6.07 0.41
N LYS A 107 8.72 5.20 1.24
CA LYS A 107 7.40 4.58 0.99
C LYS A 107 6.59 4.54 2.28
N TRP A 108 5.28 4.64 2.16
CA TRP A 108 4.38 4.44 3.30
C TRP A 108 4.46 3.01 3.83
N LEU A 109 4.48 2.83 5.14
CA LEU A 109 4.62 1.51 5.77
C LEU A 109 3.56 0.51 5.29
N HIS A 110 2.31 0.93 5.16
CA HIS A 110 1.20 0.06 4.73
C HIS A 110 1.26 -0.35 3.26
N TYR A 111 2.05 0.33 2.41
CA TYR A 111 2.20 -0.04 1.00
C TYR A 111 2.92 -1.38 0.82
N PHE A 112 3.84 -1.74 1.73
CA PHE A 112 4.62 -2.98 1.61
C PHE A 112 3.76 -4.24 1.62
N ASP A 113 2.67 -4.27 2.40
CA ASP A 113 1.73 -5.40 2.39
C ASP A 113 1.00 -5.52 1.06
N ILE A 114 0.70 -4.38 0.45
CA ILE A 114 0.01 -4.33 -0.85
C ILE A 114 0.94 -4.83 -1.94
N TYR A 115 2.17 -4.32 -1.97
CA TYR A 115 3.18 -4.76 -2.94
C TYR A 115 3.46 -6.25 -2.81
N ASP A 116 3.77 -6.74 -1.61
CA ASP A 116 4.11 -8.15 -1.42
C ASP A 116 2.96 -9.08 -1.78
N LYS A 117 1.73 -8.72 -1.40
CA LYS A 117 0.52 -9.45 -1.78
C LYS A 117 0.38 -9.63 -3.30
N TRP A 118 0.66 -8.58 -4.08
CA TRP A 118 0.39 -8.57 -5.51
C TRP A 118 1.60 -8.92 -6.37
N PHE A 119 2.81 -8.62 -5.88
CA PHE A 119 4.03 -8.74 -6.65
C PHE A 119 4.82 -10.00 -6.32
N SER A 120 4.59 -10.65 -5.19
CA SER A 120 5.34 -11.86 -4.80
C SER A 120 5.28 -12.99 -5.83
N LYS A 121 4.18 -13.13 -6.55
CA LYS A 121 4.02 -14.12 -7.64
C LYS A 121 4.98 -13.92 -8.82
N TYR A 122 5.54 -12.74 -8.99
CA TYR A 122 6.46 -12.42 -10.08
C TYR A 122 7.94 -12.57 -9.68
N ARG A 123 8.23 -12.89 -8.42
CA ARG A 123 9.61 -13.07 -7.96
C ARG A 123 10.29 -14.23 -8.68
N ASN A 124 11.56 -14.03 -9.05
CA ASN A 124 12.39 -14.98 -9.77
C ASN A 124 11.80 -15.41 -11.12
N THR A 125 11.10 -14.50 -11.77
CA THR A 125 10.60 -14.64 -13.15
C THR A 125 11.24 -13.58 -14.05
N ASP A 126 10.99 -13.67 -15.36
CA ASP A 126 11.38 -12.67 -16.34
C ASP A 126 10.43 -11.46 -16.40
N VAL A 127 9.90 -11.06 -15.24
CA VAL A 127 8.96 -9.95 -15.12
C VAL A 127 9.56 -8.63 -15.62
N ILE A 128 8.74 -7.85 -16.31
CA ILE A 128 9.09 -6.48 -16.69
C ILE A 128 8.24 -5.51 -15.88
N VAL A 129 8.93 -4.78 -15.00
CA VAL A 129 8.33 -3.77 -14.12
C VAL A 129 8.65 -2.39 -14.68
N CYS A 130 7.66 -1.54 -14.81
CA CYS A 130 7.81 -0.14 -15.17
C CYS A 130 7.33 0.74 -14.01
N GLU A 131 8.21 1.54 -13.45
CA GLU A 131 7.88 2.54 -12.41
C GLU A 131 8.02 3.95 -12.99
N ILE A 132 6.99 4.76 -12.81
CA ILE A 132 7.02 6.19 -13.11
C ILE A 132 7.29 6.91 -11.78
N GLY A 133 8.35 7.71 -11.75
CA GLY A 133 8.87 8.35 -10.54
C GLY A 133 10.11 7.60 -10.00
N VAL A 134 11.28 7.92 -10.52
CA VAL A 134 12.57 7.33 -10.09
C VAL A 134 13.17 8.07 -8.92
N ASN A 135 13.04 9.41 -8.92
CA ASN A 135 13.57 10.32 -7.91
C ASN A 135 15.05 10.01 -7.57
N GLU A 136 15.35 9.56 -6.36
CA GLU A 136 16.71 9.25 -5.90
C GLU A 136 17.18 7.82 -6.26
N GLY A 137 16.38 7.06 -7.02
CA GLY A 137 16.75 5.77 -7.61
C GLY A 137 16.70 4.56 -6.66
N GLY A 138 16.25 4.75 -5.43
CA GLY A 138 16.21 3.65 -4.45
C GLY A 138 15.13 2.62 -4.77
N SER A 139 13.95 3.04 -5.20
CA SER A 139 12.84 2.13 -5.50
C SER A 139 13.17 1.17 -6.65
N VAL A 140 13.74 1.66 -7.76
CA VAL A 140 14.10 0.81 -8.91
C VAL A 140 15.17 -0.24 -8.54
N GLN A 141 16.10 0.07 -7.62
CA GLN A 141 17.06 -0.90 -7.10
C GLN A 141 16.40 -1.93 -6.17
N ILE A 142 15.47 -1.50 -5.32
CA ILE A 142 14.68 -2.38 -4.46
C ILE A 142 13.84 -3.35 -5.31
N TRP A 143 13.22 -2.87 -6.41
CA TRP A 143 12.48 -3.74 -7.32
C TRP A 143 13.39 -4.78 -7.98
N LYS A 144 14.59 -4.38 -8.43
CA LYS A 144 15.58 -5.31 -8.98
C LYS A 144 15.90 -6.43 -7.97
N ASP A 145 16.20 -6.08 -6.74
CA ASP A 145 16.54 -7.03 -5.69
C ASP A 145 15.36 -7.93 -5.30
N TYR A 146 14.16 -7.38 -5.29
CA TYR A 146 12.94 -8.11 -4.94
C TYR A 146 12.53 -9.12 -6.00
N PHE A 147 12.52 -8.71 -7.28
CA PHE A 147 12.11 -9.60 -8.37
C PHE A 147 13.19 -10.58 -8.80
N GLY A 148 14.44 -10.27 -8.56
CA GLY A 148 15.57 -11.16 -8.81
C GLY A 148 16.23 -10.94 -10.18
N LYS A 149 17.23 -11.76 -10.48
CA LYS A 149 18.20 -11.56 -11.56
C LYS A 149 17.63 -11.60 -13.00
N ASP A 150 16.49 -12.22 -13.19
CA ASP A 150 15.89 -12.38 -14.52
C ASP A 150 14.86 -11.26 -14.83
N ALA A 151 14.56 -10.40 -13.84
CA ALA A 151 13.66 -9.28 -14.00
C ALA A 151 14.30 -8.11 -14.75
N THR A 152 13.45 -7.32 -15.41
CA THR A 152 13.84 -6.04 -16.02
C THR A 152 13.04 -4.93 -15.33
N VAL A 153 13.72 -3.88 -14.87
CA VAL A 153 13.11 -2.72 -14.26
C VAL A 153 13.27 -1.51 -15.18
N ILE A 154 12.16 -0.90 -15.54
CA ILE A 154 12.12 0.32 -16.34
C ILE A 154 11.73 1.45 -15.40
N GLY A 155 12.58 2.45 -15.24
CA GLY A 155 12.29 3.66 -14.49
C GLY A 155 12.02 4.83 -15.43
N ILE A 156 10.94 5.56 -15.21
CA ILE A 156 10.58 6.77 -15.96
C ILE A 156 10.67 7.97 -15.03
N ASP A 157 11.39 8.98 -15.42
CA ASP A 157 11.44 10.26 -14.68
C ASP A 157 11.56 11.44 -15.64
N ILE A 158 11.13 12.62 -15.19
CA ILE A 158 11.28 13.86 -15.95
C ILE A 158 12.67 14.49 -15.77
N LEU A 159 13.38 14.11 -14.70
CA LEU A 159 14.67 14.65 -14.33
C LEU A 159 15.80 13.91 -15.05
N GLU A 160 16.57 14.63 -15.86
CA GLU A 160 17.71 14.08 -16.61
C GLU A 160 18.76 13.42 -15.70
N GLU A 161 18.92 13.93 -14.49
CA GLU A 161 19.84 13.37 -13.49
C GLU A 161 19.50 11.96 -13.04
N CYS A 162 18.26 11.51 -13.21
CA CYS A 162 17.86 10.12 -12.90
C CYS A 162 18.54 9.12 -13.84
N LYS A 163 19.03 9.55 -15.01
CA LYS A 163 19.76 8.69 -15.95
C LYS A 163 20.98 8.00 -15.35
N LYS A 164 21.58 8.57 -14.32
CA LYS A 164 22.71 7.97 -13.58
C LYS A 164 22.40 6.64 -12.89
N TYR A 165 21.10 6.30 -12.70
CA TYR A 165 20.67 5.06 -12.09
C TYR A 165 20.45 3.92 -13.10
N ASP A 166 20.76 4.17 -14.36
CA ASP A 166 20.76 3.14 -15.43
C ASP A 166 21.83 2.08 -15.13
N GLU A 167 21.47 0.81 -15.12
CA GLU A 167 22.38 -0.30 -14.89
C GLU A 167 21.88 -1.59 -15.57
N GLU A 168 22.58 -2.72 -15.49
CA GLU A 168 22.32 -3.93 -16.30
C GLU A 168 20.85 -4.37 -16.35
N GLN A 169 20.13 -4.33 -15.21
CA GLN A 169 18.72 -4.71 -15.12
C GLN A 169 17.77 -3.52 -15.05
N ILE A 170 18.29 -2.30 -14.87
CA ILE A 170 17.51 -1.07 -14.69
C ILE A 170 17.72 -0.16 -15.88
N HIS A 171 16.65 0.15 -16.59
CA HIS A 171 16.65 1.04 -17.75
C HIS A 171 15.89 2.32 -17.42
N ILE A 172 16.61 3.43 -17.32
CA ILE A 172 16.01 4.73 -17.02
C ILE A 172 15.69 5.47 -18.31
N GLU A 173 14.43 5.86 -18.45
CA GLU A 173 13.89 6.64 -19.56
C GLU A 173 13.50 8.03 -19.08
N ILE A 174 14.02 9.06 -19.75
CA ILE A 174 13.78 10.46 -19.37
C ILE A 174 12.65 11.02 -20.22
N GLY A 175 11.56 11.41 -19.55
CA GLY A 175 10.39 11.99 -20.18
C GLY A 175 9.21 12.12 -19.22
N SER A 176 8.16 12.78 -19.68
CA SER A 176 6.98 13.09 -18.88
C SER A 176 5.88 12.05 -19.06
N GLN A 177 5.30 11.57 -17.95
CA GLN A 177 4.08 10.76 -17.97
C GLN A 177 2.86 11.49 -18.59
N ALA A 178 2.92 12.81 -18.68
CA ALA A 178 1.91 13.65 -19.32
C ALA A 178 2.13 13.85 -20.83
N ASP A 179 3.19 13.26 -21.40
CA ASP A 179 3.46 13.33 -22.85
C ASP A 179 3.10 12.01 -23.54
N ILE A 180 2.00 12.05 -24.29
CA ILE A 180 1.50 10.89 -25.04
C ILE A 180 2.55 10.36 -26.06
N ASN A 181 3.34 11.24 -26.67
CA ASN A 181 4.37 10.82 -27.62
C ASN A 181 5.48 10.05 -26.90
N PHE A 182 5.86 10.49 -25.70
CA PHE A 182 6.82 9.79 -24.87
C PHE A 182 6.25 8.43 -24.40
N LEU A 183 5.00 8.36 -23.94
CA LEU A 183 4.38 7.09 -23.58
C LEU A 183 4.29 6.12 -24.77
N ASN A 184 4.02 6.62 -25.98
CA ASN A 184 4.06 5.82 -27.19
C ASN A 184 5.48 5.34 -27.55
N TYR A 185 6.51 6.16 -27.29
CA TYR A 185 7.90 5.73 -27.41
C TYR A 185 8.20 4.59 -26.45
N ILE A 186 7.81 4.70 -25.18
CA ILE A 186 7.96 3.64 -24.17
C ILE A 186 7.32 2.32 -24.66
N LYS A 187 6.07 2.38 -25.12
CA LYS A 187 5.37 1.19 -25.67
C LYS A 187 6.09 0.56 -26.84
N SER A 188 6.69 1.37 -27.72
CA SER A 188 7.41 0.86 -28.88
C SER A 188 8.76 0.23 -28.51
N LYS A 189 9.43 0.79 -27.50
CA LYS A 189 10.74 0.34 -27.02
C LYS A 189 10.64 -0.91 -26.17
N TYR A 190 9.60 -0.99 -25.34
CA TYR A 190 9.34 -2.10 -24.41
C TYR A 190 8.01 -2.75 -24.75
N PRO A 191 8.00 -3.75 -25.63
CA PRO A 191 6.75 -4.35 -26.16
C PRO A 191 5.95 -5.14 -25.12
N ARG A 192 6.51 -5.34 -23.92
CA ARG A 192 5.89 -6.04 -22.79
C ARG A 192 6.14 -5.26 -21.52
N ILE A 193 5.10 -5.06 -20.71
CA ILE A 193 5.17 -4.58 -19.32
C ILE A 193 4.18 -5.46 -18.52
N ASP A 194 4.62 -6.03 -17.42
CA ASP A 194 3.79 -6.90 -16.59
C ASP A 194 3.27 -6.17 -15.35
N ILE A 195 4.06 -5.24 -14.82
CA ILE A 195 3.69 -4.39 -13.68
C ILE A 195 3.98 -2.95 -14.08
N LEU A 196 2.98 -2.08 -13.98
CA LEU A 196 3.14 -0.63 -14.13
C LEU A 196 2.79 0.04 -12.80
N ILE A 197 3.77 0.74 -12.22
CA ILE A 197 3.64 1.51 -10.98
C ILE A 197 3.65 2.99 -11.34
N ASP A 198 2.59 3.71 -11.02
CA ASP A 198 2.47 5.15 -11.17
C ASP A 198 2.68 5.83 -9.82
N ASP A 199 3.93 6.21 -9.57
CA ASP A 199 4.43 6.95 -8.40
C ASP A 199 5.10 8.27 -8.83
N GLY A 200 4.57 8.87 -9.89
CA GLY A 200 5.19 10.00 -10.58
C GLY A 200 4.82 11.38 -10.00
N SER A 201 4.10 12.17 -10.79
CA SER A 201 3.75 13.55 -10.42
C SER A 201 2.62 13.67 -9.41
N HIS A 202 1.83 12.63 -9.22
CA HIS A 202 0.58 12.56 -8.43
C HIS A 202 -0.50 13.58 -8.85
N ILE A 203 -0.32 14.26 -9.98
CA ILE A 203 -1.32 15.15 -10.57
C ILE A 203 -2.41 14.28 -11.20
N ASN A 204 -3.67 14.48 -10.81
CA ASN A 204 -4.78 13.64 -11.22
C ASN A 204 -4.91 13.49 -12.76
N GLU A 205 -4.76 14.58 -13.49
CA GLU A 205 -4.80 14.58 -14.96
C GLU A 205 -3.68 13.70 -15.55
N HIS A 206 -2.48 13.73 -14.96
CA HIS A 206 -1.35 12.93 -15.43
C HIS A 206 -1.55 11.44 -15.13
N GLN A 207 -2.07 11.09 -13.94
CA GLN A 207 -2.38 9.71 -13.58
C GLN A 207 -3.44 9.11 -14.51
N ILE A 208 -4.50 9.87 -14.80
CA ILE A 208 -5.54 9.45 -15.75
C ILE A 208 -4.95 9.27 -17.15
N LEU A 209 -4.16 10.22 -17.63
CA LEU A 209 -3.52 10.14 -18.94
C LEU A 209 -2.58 8.93 -19.04
N THR A 210 -1.77 8.69 -18.01
CA THR A 210 -0.92 7.49 -17.91
C THR A 210 -1.74 6.22 -18.03
N PHE A 211 -2.80 6.11 -17.23
CA PHE A 211 -3.66 4.94 -17.24
C PHE A 211 -4.29 4.71 -18.63
N GLU A 212 -4.90 5.72 -19.21
CA GLU A 212 -5.56 5.63 -20.53
C GLU A 212 -4.62 5.21 -21.65
N ASN A 213 -3.35 5.63 -21.59
CA ASN A 213 -2.39 5.34 -22.64
C ASN A 213 -1.58 4.06 -22.41
N MET A 214 -1.40 3.63 -21.16
CA MET A 214 -0.50 2.53 -20.83
C MET A 214 -1.20 1.26 -20.38
N PHE A 215 -2.44 1.32 -19.86
CA PHE A 215 -3.12 0.15 -19.31
C PHE A 215 -3.33 -0.96 -20.36
N SER A 216 -3.71 -0.59 -21.58
CA SER A 216 -3.87 -1.54 -22.69
C SER A 216 -2.56 -2.25 -23.06
N HIS A 217 -1.42 -1.64 -22.76
CA HIS A 217 -0.08 -2.17 -23.05
C HIS A 217 0.44 -3.15 -21.98
N ILE A 218 -0.14 -3.17 -20.80
CA ILE A 218 0.20 -4.14 -19.74
C ILE A 218 -0.19 -5.55 -20.23
N SER A 219 0.61 -6.55 -19.91
CA SER A 219 0.35 -7.95 -20.25
C SER A 219 -0.94 -8.47 -19.63
N ASN A 220 -1.59 -9.44 -20.25
CA ASN A 220 -2.68 -10.16 -19.60
C ASN A 220 -2.17 -10.91 -18.35
N GLY A 221 -2.86 -10.77 -17.22
CA GLY A 221 -2.41 -11.23 -15.92
C GLY A 221 -1.50 -10.25 -15.18
N GLY A 222 -1.15 -9.12 -15.84
CA GLY A 222 -0.38 -8.03 -15.24
C GLY A 222 -1.23 -7.08 -14.42
N VAL A 223 -0.60 -6.04 -13.86
CA VAL A 223 -1.24 -5.08 -12.96
C VAL A 223 -0.79 -3.64 -13.22
N TYR A 224 -1.72 -2.71 -13.06
CA TYR A 224 -1.46 -1.29 -12.90
C TYR A 224 -1.66 -0.93 -11.44
N LEU A 225 -0.71 -0.24 -10.85
CA LEU A 225 -0.78 0.25 -9.47
C LEU A 225 -0.53 1.76 -9.47
N CYS A 226 -1.42 2.53 -8.88
CA CYS A 226 -1.27 3.98 -8.71
C CYS A 226 -1.15 4.32 -7.23
N GLU A 227 -0.06 5.01 -6.90
CA GLU A 227 0.26 5.45 -5.54
C GLU A 227 -0.28 6.86 -5.27
N ASP A 228 -0.29 7.21 -4.00
CA ASP A 228 -0.57 8.54 -3.46
C ASP A 228 -1.91 9.15 -3.90
N LEU A 229 -2.95 8.30 -4.00
CA LEU A 229 -4.31 8.73 -4.36
C LEU A 229 -4.95 9.70 -3.36
N HIS A 230 -4.34 9.91 -2.19
CA HIS A 230 -4.76 10.98 -1.29
C HIS A 230 -4.65 12.37 -1.95
N THR A 231 -3.77 12.53 -2.94
CA THR A 231 -3.65 13.75 -3.75
C THR A 231 -4.92 14.04 -4.56
N SER A 232 -5.78 13.04 -4.81
CA SER A 232 -7.10 13.25 -5.39
C SER A 232 -8.03 14.12 -4.54
N TYR A 233 -7.71 14.34 -3.27
CA TYR A 233 -8.44 15.22 -2.37
C TYR A 233 -7.77 16.60 -2.21
N TRP A 234 -6.54 16.79 -2.74
CA TRP A 234 -5.74 17.99 -2.52
C TRP A 234 -5.77 18.94 -3.72
N GLY A 235 -6.15 20.20 -3.48
CA GLY A 235 -6.30 21.20 -4.54
C GLY A 235 -5.06 21.44 -5.38
N ASN A 236 -3.86 21.37 -4.78
CA ASN A 236 -2.57 21.58 -5.48
C ASN A 236 -2.28 20.52 -6.54
N TYR A 237 -2.92 19.33 -6.46
CA TYR A 237 -2.81 18.25 -7.43
C TYR A 237 -4.04 18.16 -8.36
N GLY A 238 -4.83 19.23 -8.43
CA GLY A 238 -6.08 19.23 -9.18
C GLY A 238 -7.24 18.50 -8.47
N GLY A 239 -7.02 18.10 -7.20
CA GLY A 239 -7.96 17.31 -6.40
C GLY A 239 -9.09 18.11 -5.75
N GLY A 240 -9.95 17.38 -5.04
CA GLY A 240 -11.08 17.88 -4.24
C GLY A 240 -12.04 16.74 -3.88
N TYR A 241 -12.75 16.88 -2.76
CA TYR A 241 -13.70 15.85 -2.32
C TYR A 241 -14.81 15.62 -3.37
N LYS A 242 -14.88 14.40 -3.90
CA LYS A 242 -15.82 13.99 -4.98
C LYS A 242 -15.71 14.85 -6.24
N LYS A 243 -14.54 15.37 -6.55
CA LYS A 243 -14.33 16.14 -7.77
C LYS A 243 -14.15 15.16 -8.95
N GLU A 244 -15.02 15.27 -9.96
CA GLU A 244 -15.16 14.32 -11.09
C GLU A 244 -13.87 14.06 -11.88
N GLN A 245 -12.96 15.03 -11.97
CA GLN A 245 -11.72 14.95 -12.76
C GLN A 245 -10.53 14.45 -11.92
N THR A 246 -10.78 13.77 -10.81
CA THR A 246 -9.71 13.17 -10.01
C THR A 246 -9.53 11.70 -10.39
N MET A 247 -8.31 11.18 -10.21
CA MET A 247 -8.03 9.75 -10.45
C MET A 247 -8.93 8.86 -9.60
N MET A 248 -9.21 9.24 -8.36
CA MET A 248 -10.12 8.50 -7.47
C MET A 248 -11.55 8.40 -8.05
N GLU A 249 -12.12 9.49 -8.55
CA GLU A 249 -13.49 9.45 -9.14
C GLU A 249 -13.47 8.74 -10.51
N TYR A 250 -12.38 8.91 -11.28
CA TYR A 250 -12.19 8.23 -12.55
C TYR A 250 -12.22 6.69 -12.40
N VAL A 251 -11.43 6.14 -11.47
CA VAL A 251 -11.37 4.68 -11.27
C VAL A 251 -12.63 4.10 -10.64
N LYS A 252 -13.42 4.87 -9.90
CA LYS A 252 -14.73 4.42 -9.39
C LYS A 252 -15.72 4.05 -10.50
N ASN A 253 -15.63 4.71 -11.65
CA ASN A 253 -16.48 4.39 -12.80
C ASN A 253 -16.20 2.99 -13.35
N PHE A 254 -15.06 2.39 -13.07
CA PHE A 254 -14.72 1.04 -13.55
C PHE A 254 -15.52 -0.06 -12.85
N ILE A 255 -16.10 0.23 -11.68
CA ILE A 255 -17.05 -0.68 -11.02
C ILE A 255 -18.27 -0.92 -11.94
N ASP A 256 -18.81 0.15 -12.55
CA ASP A 256 -19.91 0.04 -13.48
C ASP A 256 -19.49 -0.63 -14.78
N ILE A 257 -18.27 -0.34 -15.27
CA ILE A 257 -17.72 -0.95 -16.47
C ILE A 257 -17.56 -2.46 -16.32
N GLN A 258 -17.07 -2.94 -15.16
CA GLN A 258 -16.96 -4.38 -14.87
C GLN A 258 -18.32 -5.09 -14.89
N ASN A 259 -19.41 -4.37 -14.62
CA ASN A 259 -20.77 -4.87 -14.59
C ASN A 259 -21.58 -4.54 -15.87
N ALA A 260 -20.92 -4.05 -16.90
CA ALA A 260 -21.56 -3.56 -18.12
C ALA A 260 -22.40 -4.60 -18.87
N ASN A 261 -22.14 -5.88 -18.66
CA ASN A 261 -22.95 -6.96 -19.25
C ASN A 261 -24.36 -7.06 -18.67
N TYR A 262 -24.66 -6.37 -17.57
CA TYR A 262 -25.93 -6.51 -16.83
C TYR A 262 -26.86 -5.29 -16.98
N PHE A 263 -26.45 -4.24 -17.66
CA PHE A 263 -27.29 -3.06 -17.89
C PHE A 263 -27.21 -2.58 -19.34
N ASP A 264 -28.14 -1.69 -19.71
CA ASP A 264 -28.18 -1.14 -21.07
C ASP A 264 -26.98 -0.24 -21.32
N SER A 265 -26.07 -0.71 -22.18
CA SER A 265 -24.82 -0.03 -22.53
C SER A 265 -25.01 1.32 -23.22
N SER A 266 -26.24 1.65 -23.69
CA SER A 266 -26.57 2.96 -24.28
C SER A 266 -26.36 4.12 -23.29
N ASN A 267 -26.30 3.84 -22.02
CA ASN A 267 -26.14 4.82 -20.93
C ASN A 267 -24.69 5.08 -20.50
N LEU A 268 -23.72 4.37 -21.11
CA LEU A 268 -22.31 4.55 -20.74
C LEU A 268 -21.63 5.58 -21.63
N SER A 269 -21.09 6.61 -21.01
CA SER A 269 -20.44 7.74 -21.67
C SER A 269 -18.94 7.54 -21.97
N CYS A 270 -18.37 6.34 -21.73
CA CYS A 270 -16.94 6.07 -21.87
C CYS A 270 -16.61 5.09 -22.99
N ASN A 271 -15.41 5.24 -23.59
CA ASN A 271 -14.89 4.34 -24.62
C ASN A 271 -14.62 2.94 -24.03
N TYR A 272 -15.49 2.00 -24.34
CA TYR A 272 -15.53 0.63 -23.81
C TYR A 272 -14.34 -0.24 -24.16
N ASN A 273 -13.66 0.03 -25.29
CA ASN A 273 -12.79 -0.96 -25.92
C ASN A 273 -11.53 -1.30 -25.12
N ASP A 274 -10.97 -0.36 -24.34
CA ASP A 274 -9.75 -0.59 -23.55
C ASP A 274 -10.07 -1.00 -22.09
N MET A 275 -11.27 -0.74 -21.63
CA MET A 275 -11.70 -0.98 -20.24
C MET A 275 -12.25 -2.40 -20.01
N ASN A 276 -12.61 -3.13 -21.08
CA ASN A 276 -13.03 -4.54 -21.00
C ASN A 276 -11.94 -5.50 -20.52
N MET A 277 -10.73 -4.99 -20.29
CA MET A 277 -9.60 -5.77 -19.74
C MET A 277 -9.39 -5.54 -18.24
N CYS A 278 -10.17 -4.69 -17.59
CA CYS A 278 -10.14 -4.49 -16.14
C CYS A 278 -10.80 -5.68 -15.44
N TYR A 279 -9.97 -6.63 -14.99
CA TYR A 279 -10.44 -7.88 -14.37
C TYR A 279 -10.79 -7.69 -12.91
N GLY A 280 -9.99 -6.95 -12.15
CA GLY A 280 -10.18 -6.68 -10.74
C GLY A 280 -9.76 -5.27 -10.35
N LEU A 281 -10.48 -4.69 -9.37
CA LEU A 281 -10.22 -3.37 -8.79
C LEU A 281 -10.01 -3.53 -7.29
N HIS A 282 -8.88 -3.05 -6.80
CA HIS A 282 -8.51 -3.16 -5.39
C HIS A 282 -8.13 -1.79 -4.85
N PHE A 283 -8.99 -1.24 -4.01
CA PHE A 283 -8.75 0.04 -3.34
C PHE A 283 -8.16 -0.19 -1.96
N TYR A 284 -7.11 0.57 -1.68
CA TYR A 284 -6.44 0.62 -0.39
C TYR A 284 -6.35 2.07 0.09
N ASP A 285 -5.83 2.28 1.29
CA ASP A 285 -5.51 3.63 1.74
C ASP A 285 -4.46 4.23 0.82
N SER A 286 -4.85 5.33 0.14
CA SER A 286 -3.99 6.08 -0.79
C SER A 286 -3.47 5.32 -2.02
N MET A 287 -4.02 4.14 -2.36
CA MET A 287 -3.55 3.33 -3.48
C MET A 287 -4.70 2.60 -4.16
N VAL A 288 -4.61 2.47 -5.49
CA VAL A 288 -5.46 1.55 -6.26
C VAL A 288 -4.59 0.60 -7.08
N LEU A 289 -4.98 -0.67 -7.10
CA LEU A 289 -4.42 -1.67 -7.99
C LEU A 289 -5.52 -2.19 -8.93
N ILE A 290 -5.20 -2.25 -10.22
CA ILE A 290 -6.09 -2.70 -11.27
C ILE A 290 -5.46 -3.89 -11.96
N GLU A 291 -6.13 -5.05 -11.87
CA GLU A 291 -5.71 -6.25 -12.57
C GLU A 291 -6.14 -6.19 -14.04
N LYS A 292 -5.20 -6.47 -14.93
CA LYS A 292 -5.49 -6.63 -16.36
C LYS A 292 -5.61 -8.09 -16.72
N ASN A 293 -6.74 -8.48 -17.30
CA ASN A 293 -6.91 -9.81 -17.89
C ASN A 293 -8.02 -9.79 -18.94
N VAL A 294 -8.13 -10.87 -19.69
CA VAL A 294 -9.27 -11.09 -20.56
C VAL A 294 -10.51 -11.33 -19.72
N VAL A 295 -11.50 -10.45 -19.84
CA VAL A 295 -12.79 -10.60 -19.17
C VAL A 295 -13.70 -11.43 -20.08
N LEU A 296 -14.04 -12.64 -19.63
CA LEU A 296 -14.95 -13.52 -20.36
C LEU A 296 -16.40 -13.10 -20.17
N TYR A 297 -17.22 -13.32 -21.20
CA TYR A 297 -18.66 -13.14 -21.06
C TYR A 297 -19.22 -14.07 -19.97
N PRO A 298 -20.10 -13.56 -19.09
CA PRO A 298 -20.66 -14.38 -18.02
C PRO A 298 -21.32 -15.64 -18.53
N THR A 299 -20.81 -16.79 -18.12
CA THR A 299 -21.31 -18.10 -18.54
C THR A 299 -21.63 -18.95 -17.31
N MET A 300 -22.84 -19.46 -17.23
CA MET A 300 -23.25 -20.38 -16.16
C MET A 300 -22.74 -21.80 -16.45
N ILE A 301 -22.23 -22.46 -15.43
CA ILE A 301 -21.80 -23.88 -15.46
C ILE A 301 -22.58 -24.62 -14.38
N GLU A 302 -23.19 -25.74 -14.75
CA GLU A 302 -23.88 -26.61 -13.82
C GLU A 302 -22.97 -27.75 -13.38
N SER A 303 -22.90 -28.02 -12.08
CA SER A 303 -22.29 -29.26 -11.56
C SER A 303 -23.28 -30.42 -11.73
N LYS A 304 -22.86 -31.52 -12.36
CA LYS A 304 -23.65 -32.74 -12.46
C LYS A 304 -23.58 -33.51 -11.15
#